data_eb3ad6fced26c25c34a1cf479f8f33cf
#
_entry.id   eb3ad6fced26c25c34a1cf479f8f33cf
#
_cell.length_a   1.000
_cell.length_b   1.000
_cell.length_c   1.000
_cell.angle_alpha   90.00
_cell.angle_beta   90.00
_cell.angle_gamma   90.00
#
_symmetry.space_group_name_H-M   'P 1'
#
loop_
_entity.id
_entity.type
_entity.pdbx_description
1 polymer ?
#
loop_
_entity_poly.entity_id
_entity_poly.type
_entity_poly.pdbx_seq_one_letter_code
_entity_poly.pdbx_strand_id
1 'polypeptide(L)'
;VNLWVQADNTRWPVRKQAIADLGEGIDDKIKKVILALPTDTPYQSRLRAQHWLEEIVSELTPEMQAVVKTIVDAPNSEMLELESALVILNRVNTDKEKQIKMLEEDLEVQTKKMDELLKVEATLMDKNRSTQR
;
A
#
# COMPACT_ATOMS: atom_id res chain seq x y z
N VAL A 1 -0.13 30.56 -6.91
CA VAL A 1 -1.37 30.22 -7.64
C VAL A 1 -1.06 29.63 -9.01
N ASN A 2 -0.20 30.28 -9.79
CA ASN A 2 0.17 29.77 -11.12
C ASN A 2 0.84 28.39 -11.07
N LEU A 3 1.72 28.19 -10.11
CA LEU A 3 2.39 26.89 -9.92
C LEU A 3 1.40 25.80 -9.58
N TRP A 4 0.39 26.09 -8.76
CA TRP A 4 -0.66 25.14 -8.39
C TRP A 4 -1.46 24.68 -9.61
N VAL A 5 -1.88 25.63 -10.44
CA VAL A 5 -2.62 25.31 -11.68
C VAL A 5 -1.75 24.50 -12.64
N GLN A 6 -0.48 24.85 -12.77
CA GLN A 6 0.48 24.08 -13.58
C GLN A 6 0.66 22.67 -13.05
N ALA A 7 0.75 22.51 -11.73
CA ALA A 7 0.89 21.20 -11.11
C ALA A 7 -0.32 20.29 -11.41
N ASP A 8 -1.54 20.83 -11.30
CA ASP A 8 -2.75 20.07 -11.59
C ASP A 8 -2.85 19.63 -13.05
N ASN A 9 -2.24 20.38 -13.96
CA ASN A 9 -2.27 20.10 -15.40
C ASN A 9 -1.03 19.32 -15.90
N THR A 10 -0.11 18.98 -15.02
CA THR A 10 1.14 18.31 -15.37
C THR A 10 1.18 16.89 -14.78
N ARG A 11 1.59 15.94 -15.59
CA ARG A 11 1.72 14.54 -15.16
C ARG A 11 2.88 14.34 -14.17
N TRP A 12 2.75 13.33 -13.32
CA TRP A 12 3.73 13.06 -12.28
C TRP A 12 5.19 12.95 -12.76
N PRO A 13 5.54 12.23 -13.84
CA PRO A 13 6.94 12.13 -14.26
C PRO A 13 7.61 13.49 -14.50
N VAL A 14 6.89 14.45 -15.06
CA VAL A 14 7.39 15.81 -15.30
C VAL A 14 7.50 16.56 -13.97
N ARG A 15 6.51 16.43 -13.10
CA ARG A 15 6.53 17.07 -11.78
C ARG A 15 7.65 16.49 -10.90
N LYS A 16 7.90 15.20 -10.97
CA LYS A 16 9.00 14.55 -10.27
C LYS A 16 10.35 15.16 -10.66
N GLN A 17 10.57 15.37 -11.95
CA GLN A 17 11.79 16.01 -12.44
C GLN A 17 11.89 17.46 -11.95
N ALA A 18 10.80 18.20 -11.98
CA ALA A 18 10.77 19.58 -11.48
C ALA A 18 11.13 19.65 -9.99
N ILE A 19 10.63 18.70 -9.19
CA ILE A 19 10.97 18.58 -7.77
C ILE A 19 12.47 18.31 -7.59
N ALA A 20 13.04 17.40 -8.38
CA ALA A 20 14.45 17.05 -8.31
C ALA A 20 15.37 18.23 -8.66
N ASP A 21 14.90 19.12 -9.52
CA ASP A 21 15.66 20.30 -9.96
C ASP A 21 15.62 21.46 -8.96
N LEU A 22 14.72 21.40 -7.94
CA LEU A 22 14.62 22.44 -6.91
C LEU A 22 15.63 22.21 -5.79
N GLY A 23 16.05 23.31 -5.15
CA GLY A 23 16.95 23.30 -3.99
C GLY A 23 16.27 22.92 -2.68
N GLU A 24 16.90 23.31 -1.57
CA GLU A 24 16.41 22.97 -0.22
C GLU A 24 15.97 24.20 0.60
N GLY A 25 15.87 25.37 -0.02
CA GLY A 25 15.34 26.57 0.63
C GLY A 25 13.86 26.42 0.99
N ILE A 26 13.35 27.29 1.85
CA ILE A 26 11.94 27.27 2.28
C ILE A 26 11.01 27.43 1.07
N ASP A 27 11.29 28.39 0.20
CA ASP A 27 10.50 28.62 -1.02
C ASP A 27 10.52 27.39 -1.94
N ASP A 28 11.66 26.73 -2.05
CA ASP A 28 11.80 25.52 -2.85
C ASP A 28 11.02 24.35 -2.24
N LYS A 29 11.01 24.21 -0.92
CA LYS A 29 10.23 23.20 -0.22
C LYS A 29 8.73 23.41 -0.42
N ILE A 30 8.26 24.64 -0.37
CA ILE A 30 6.86 25.00 -0.65
C ILE A 30 6.48 24.59 -2.08
N LYS A 31 7.34 24.90 -3.05
CA LYS A 31 7.13 24.50 -4.45
C LYS A 31 7.10 22.98 -4.61
N LYS A 32 7.97 22.27 -3.94
CA LYS A 32 8.00 20.79 -3.95
C LYS A 32 6.69 20.20 -3.40
N VAL A 33 6.16 20.74 -2.31
CA VAL A 33 4.89 20.32 -1.74
C VAL A 33 3.76 20.56 -2.73
N ILE A 34 3.68 21.72 -3.34
CA ILE A 34 2.65 22.04 -4.34
C ILE A 34 2.72 21.08 -5.53
N LEU A 35 3.92 20.77 -6.01
CA LEU A 35 4.12 19.84 -7.12
C LEU A 35 3.75 18.41 -6.78
N ALA A 36 3.73 18.05 -5.50
CA ALA A 36 3.38 16.71 -5.03
C ALA A 36 1.90 16.56 -4.64
N LEU A 37 1.08 17.63 -4.73
CA LEU A 37 -0.33 17.58 -4.32
C LEU A 37 -1.28 16.84 -5.26
N PRO A 38 -1.14 16.90 -6.61
CA PRO A 38 -2.08 16.24 -7.49
C PRO A 38 -2.23 14.73 -7.23
N THR A 39 -3.39 14.20 -7.54
CA THR A 39 -3.81 12.85 -7.14
C THR A 39 -3.00 11.71 -7.77
N ASP A 40 -2.34 11.95 -8.90
CA ASP A 40 -1.47 10.94 -9.56
C ASP A 40 -0.09 10.81 -8.93
N THR A 41 0.20 11.58 -7.88
CA THR A 41 1.48 11.49 -7.14
C THR A 41 1.57 10.16 -6.39
N PRO A 42 2.69 9.41 -6.52
CA PRO A 42 2.88 8.17 -5.77
C PRO A 42 2.85 8.38 -4.26
N TYR A 43 2.40 7.36 -3.53
CA TYR A 43 2.27 7.41 -2.06
C TYR A 43 3.57 7.81 -1.36
N GLN A 44 4.70 7.23 -1.73
CA GLN A 44 6.00 7.55 -1.13
C GLN A 44 6.38 9.02 -1.31
N SER A 45 6.11 9.57 -2.48
CA SER A 45 6.39 10.97 -2.78
C SER A 45 5.45 11.91 -2.02
N ARG A 46 4.20 11.50 -1.82
CA ARG A 46 3.23 12.24 -1.02
C ARG A 46 3.60 12.26 0.46
N LEU A 47 4.10 11.15 1.00
CA LEU A 47 4.64 11.08 2.36
C LEU A 47 5.81 12.05 2.54
N ARG A 48 6.71 12.10 1.57
CA ARG A 48 7.85 13.01 1.59
C ARG A 48 7.40 14.46 1.57
N ALA A 49 6.39 14.77 0.76
CA ALA A 49 5.81 16.11 0.71
C ALA A 49 5.20 16.52 2.05
N GLN A 50 4.50 15.61 2.72
CA GLN A 50 3.95 15.86 4.05
C GLN A 50 5.07 16.15 5.06
N HIS A 51 6.18 15.46 4.95
CA HIS A 51 7.34 15.68 5.80
C HIS A 51 7.95 17.08 5.58
N TRP A 52 8.12 17.50 4.33
CA TRP A 52 8.56 18.85 4.00
C TRP A 52 7.61 19.90 4.55
N LEU A 53 6.31 19.64 4.45
CA LEU A 53 5.30 20.56 4.96
C LEU A 53 5.42 20.75 6.48
N GLU A 54 5.60 19.66 7.22
CA GLU A 54 5.82 19.71 8.67
C GLU A 54 7.07 20.49 9.05
N GLU A 55 8.14 20.36 8.28
CA GLU A 55 9.37 21.12 8.50
C GLU A 55 9.20 22.62 8.31
N ILE A 56 8.40 23.04 7.33
CA ILE A 56 8.25 24.47 7.00
C ILE A 56 7.14 25.16 7.78
N VAL A 57 6.16 24.43 8.31
CA VAL A 57 5.01 25.04 9.01
C VAL A 57 5.44 25.89 10.19
N SER A 58 6.43 25.45 10.96
CA SER A 58 6.94 26.19 12.13
C SER A 58 7.57 27.54 11.77
N GLU A 59 8.00 27.70 10.52
CA GLU A 59 8.66 28.92 10.05
C GLU A 59 7.68 29.91 9.38
N LEU A 60 6.43 29.51 9.21
CA LEU A 60 5.39 30.35 8.63
C LEU A 60 4.73 31.24 9.68
N THR A 61 4.15 32.37 9.23
CA THR A 61 3.32 33.22 10.11
C THR A 61 2.06 32.44 10.51
N PRO A 62 1.41 32.78 11.65
CA PRO A 62 0.19 32.09 12.07
C PRO A 62 -0.93 32.12 11.01
N GLU A 63 -1.03 33.21 10.26
CA GLU A 63 -2.01 33.34 9.18
C GLU A 63 -1.72 32.38 8.04
N MET A 64 -0.46 32.27 7.63
CA MET A 64 -0.02 31.33 6.60
C MET A 64 -0.16 29.88 7.06
N GLN A 65 0.11 29.61 8.34
CA GLN A 65 -0.09 28.28 8.92
C GLN A 65 -1.54 27.84 8.81
N ALA A 66 -2.49 28.73 9.09
CA ALA A 66 -3.92 28.45 8.99
C ALA A 66 -4.32 28.14 7.54
N VAL A 67 -3.84 28.90 6.57
CA VAL A 67 -4.10 28.72 5.15
C VAL A 67 -3.53 27.37 4.67
N VAL A 68 -2.28 27.10 4.98
CA VAL A 68 -1.60 25.88 4.59
C VAL A 68 -2.29 24.67 5.20
N LYS A 69 -2.68 24.73 6.46
CA LYS A 69 -3.38 23.63 7.13
C LYS A 69 -4.70 23.31 6.46
N THR A 70 -5.46 24.33 6.07
CA THR A 70 -6.78 24.13 5.48
C THR A 70 -6.72 23.67 4.03
N ILE A 71 -5.82 24.26 3.23
CA ILE A 71 -5.80 24.05 1.77
C ILE A 71 -4.88 22.90 1.36
N VAL A 72 -3.79 22.71 2.09
CA VAL A 72 -2.73 21.75 1.73
C VAL A 72 -2.67 20.55 2.68
N ASP A 73 -2.51 20.82 3.97
CA ASP A 73 -2.25 19.77 4.96
C ASP A 73 -3.43 18.82 5.14
N ALA A 74 -4.63 19.35 5.36
CA ALA A 74 -5.81 18.52 5.60
C ALA A 74 -6.16 17.62 4.40
N PRO A 75 -6.25 18.13 3.16
CA PRO A 75 -6.49 17.27 2.00
C PRO A 75 -5.38 16.25 1.76
N ASN A 76 -4.12 16.62 1.96
CA ASN A 76 -3.01 15.71 1.78
C ASN A 76 -3.01 14.60 2.84
N SER A 77 -3.34 14.93 4.08
CA SER A 77 -3.47 13.95 5.17
C SER A 77 -4.60 12.95 4.90
N GLU A 78 -5.75 13.42 4.39
CA GLU A 78 -6.85 12.54 4.01
C GLU A 78 -6.44 11.56 2.90
N MET A 79 -5.73 12.03 1.88
CA MET A 79 -5.20 11.17 0.82
C MET A 79 -4.21 10.15 1.35
N LEU A 80 -3.33 10.56 2.26
CA LEU A 80 -2.37 9.65 2.89
C LEU A 80 -3.07 8.58 3.71
N GLU A 81 -4.12 8.91 4.44
CA GLU A 81 -4.90 7.93 5.20
C GLU A 81 -5.54 6.90 4.28
N LEU A 82 -6.14 7.35 3.17
CA LEU A 82 -6.75 6.46 2.18
C LEU A 82 -5.72 5.54 1.52
N GLU A 83 -4.60 6.10 1.09
CA GLU A 83 -3.52 5.34 0.45
C GLU A 83 -2.88 4.34 1.42
N SER A 84 -2.71 4.76 2.68
CA SER A 84 -2.21 3.91 3.76
C SER A 84 -3.15 2.73 4.01
N ALA A 85 -4.46 2.99 4.05
CA ALA A 85 -5.47 1.94 4.19
C ALA A 85 -5.42 0.94 3.03
N LEU A 86 -5.24 1.42 1.80
CA LEU A 86 -5.10 0.56 0.63
C LEU A 86 -3.85 -0.33 0.70
N VAL A 87 -2.73 0.23 1.14
CA VAL A 87 -1.49 -0.55 1.33
C VAL A 87 -1.70 -1.66 2.36
N ILE A 88 -2.35 -1.34 3.48
CA ILE A 88 -2.66 -2.32 4.52
C ILE A 88 -3.60 -3.41 4.00
N LEU A 89 -4.66 -3.03 3.27
CA LEU A 89 -5.59 -3.97 2.67
C LEU A 89 -4.91 -4.91 1.68
N ASN A 90 -4.03 -4.39 0.84
CA ASN A 90 -3.27 -5.21 -0.11
C ASN A 90 -2.38 -6.22 0.62
N ARG A 91 -1.75 -5.80 1.71
CA ARG A 91 -0.92 -6.69 2.54
C ARG A 91 -1.76 -7.80 3.17
N VAL A 92 -2.90 -7.44 3.77
CA VAL A 92 -3.82 -8.41 4.37
C VAL A 92 -4.33 -9.40 3.32
N ASN A 93 -4.70 -8.93 2.15
CA ASN A 93 -5.16 -9.80 1.05
C ASN A 93 -4.06 -10.76 0.58
N THR A 94 -2.83 -10.29 0.45
CA THR A 94 -1.69 -11.12 0.09
C THR A 94 -1.45 -12.21 1.14
N ASP A 95 -1.51 -11.86 2.43
CA ASP A 95 -1.35 -12.82 3.52
C ASP A 95 -2.47 -13.86 3.53
N LYS A 96 -3.71 -13.44 3.27
CA LYS A 96 -4.84 -14.36 3.17
C LYS A 96 -4.70 -15.31 1.99
N GLU A 97 -4.24 -14.84 0.84
CA GLU A 97 -3.96 -15.68 -0.32
C GLU A 97 -2.91 -16.75 -0.01
N LYS A 98 -1.86 -16.38 0.70
CA LYS A 98 -0.83 -17.32 1.15
C LYS A 98 -1.40 -18.35 2.11
N GLN A 99 -2.24 -17.95 3.06
CA GLN A 99 -2.91 -18.85 3.99
C GLN A 99 -3.83 -19.86 3.27
N ILE A 100 -4.62 -19.36 2.32
CA ILE A 100 -5.49 -20.20 1.50
C ILE A 100 -4.67 -21.24 0.75
N LYS A 101 -3.58 -20.85 0.13
CA LYS A 101 -2.70 -21.76 -0.61
C LYS A 101 -2.12 -22.83 0.31
N MET A 102 -1.67 -22.46 1.51
CA MET A 102 -1.15 -23.42 2.48
C MET A 102 -2.24 -24.39 2.94
N LEU A 103 -3.46 -23.93 3.17
CA LEU A 103 -4.59 -24.79 3.54
C LEU A 103 -4.97 -25.74 2.42
N GLU A 104 -4.93 -25.31 1.17
CA GLU A 104 -5.17 -26.14 0.00
C GLU A 104 -4.12 -27.26 -0.12
N GLU A 105 -2.85 -26.92 0.11
CA GLU A 105 -1.75 -27.88 0.11
C GLU A 105 -1.91 -28.91 1.23
N ASP A 106 -2.25 -28.46 2.44
CA ASP A 106 -2.51 -29.35 3.58
C ASP A 106 -3.69 -30.27 3.32
N LEU A 107 -4.77 -29.74 2.74
CA LEU A 107 -5.93 -30.54 2.39
C LEU A 107 -5.58 -31.61 1.36
N GLU A 108 -4.77 -31.30 0.37
CA GLU A 108 -4.30 -32.27 -0.62
C GLU A 108 -3.50 -33.40 0.04
N VAL A 109 -2.59 -33.07 0.95
CA VAL A 109 -1.80 -34.05 1.70
C VAL A 109 -2.70 -34.95 2.53
N GLN A 110 -3.68 -34.38 3.24
CA GLN A 110 -4.62 -35.14 4.04
C GLN A 110 -5.51 -36.07 3.18
N THR A 111 -5.94 -35.60 2.03
CA THR A 111 -6.73 -36.38 1.08
C THR A 111 -5.94 -37.58 0.59
N LYS A 112 -4.67 -37.41 0.26
CA LYS A 112 -3.78 -38.54 -0.14
C LYS A 112 -3.60 -39.56 0.98
N LYS A 113 -3.41 -39.08 2.21
CA LYS A 113 -3.30 -39.96 3.37
C LYS A 113 -4.58 -40.77 3.61
N MET A 114 -5.72 -40.13 3.45
CA MET A 114 -7.02 -40.77 3.57
C MET A 114 -7.18 -41.87 2.50
N ASP A 115 -6.82 -41.59 1.25
CA ASP A 115 -6.87 -42.54 0.16
C ASP A 115 -5.94 -43.75 0.43
N GLU A 116 -4.75 -43.50 0.95
CA GLU A 116 -3.82 -44.55 1.32
C GLU A 116 -4.37 -45.44 2.45
N LEU A 117 -4.97 -44.85 3.47
CA LEU A 117 -5.60 -45.55 4.57
C LEU A 117 -6.77 -46.40 4.10
N LEU A 118 -7.59 -45.89 3.17
CA LEU A 118 -8.69 -46.67 2.58
C LEU A 118 -8.19 -47.85 1.78
N LYS A 119 -7.09 -47.71 1.07
CA LYS A 119 -6.45 -48.84 0.34
C LYS A 119 -5.92 -49.89 1.28
N VAL A 120 -5.28 -49.48 2.38
CA VAL A 120 -4.78 -50.42 3.40
C VAL A 120 -5.95 -51.17 4.05
N GLU A 121 -7.01 -50.46 4.39
CA GLU A 121 -8.22 -51.06 4.96
C GLU A 121 -8.83 -52.08 4.02
N ALA A 122 -8.97 -51.78 2.75
CA ALA A 122 -9.47 -52.71 1.74
C ALA A 122 -8.60 -53.96 1.61
N THR A 123 -7.28 -53.78 1.64
CA THR A 123 -6.32 -54.93 1.60
C THR A 123 -6.46 -55.81 2.84
N LEU A 124 -6.62 -55.21 4.03
CA LEU A 124 -6.82 -55.96 5.27
C LEU A 124 -8.14 -56.72 5.26
N MET A 125 -9.20 -56.16 4.75
CA MET A 125 -10.50 -56.81 4.60
C MET A 125 -10.41 -58.02 3.66
N ASP A 126 -9.72 -57.87 2.55
CA ASP A 126 -9.50 -58.98 1.61
C ASP A 126 -8.69 -60.15 2.25
N LYS A 127 -7.67 -59.80 3.03
CA LYS A 127 -6.89 -60.82 3.78
C LYS A 127 -7.78 -61.53 4.80
N ASN A 128 -8.60 -60.85 5.53
CA ASN A 128 -9.52 -61.43 6.48
C ASN A 128 -10.51 -62.39 5.80
N ARG A 129 -11.03 -62.02 4.65
CA ARG A 129 -11.89 -62.91 3.87
C ARG A 129 -11.18 -64.15 3.41
N SER A 130 -9.95 -64.02 2.97
CA SER A 130 -9.14 -65.19 2.55
C SER A 130 -8.81 -66.12 3.70
N THR A 131 -8.62 -65.63 4.92
CA THR A 131 -8.28 -66.40 6.12
C THR A 131 -9.50 -67.10 6.70
N GLN A 132 -10.69 -66.59 6.51
CA GLN A 132 -11.94 -67.18 7.01
C GLN A 132 -12.48 -68.33 6.13
N ARG A 133 -11.92 -68.49 4.96
CA ARG A 133 -12.23 -69.61 4.09
C ARG A 133 -11.35 -70.80 4.44
#